data_ac4b80ce8037404bb6a847608ac3e750
#
_entry.id   ac4b80ce8037404bb6a847608ac3e750
#
_cell.length_a   1.000
_cell.length_b   1.000
_cell.length_c   1.000
_cell.angle_alpha   90.00
_cell.angle_beta   90.00
_cell.angle_gamma   90.00
#
_symmetry.space_group_name_H-M   'P 1'
#
loop_
_entity.id
_entity.type
_entity.pdbx_description
1 polymer ?
#
loop_
_entity_poly.entity_id
_entity_poly.type
_entity_poly.pdbx_seq_one_letter_code
_entity_poly.pdbx_strand_id
1 'polypeptide(L)'
;MKSSTTPVSSGAVTLLIGTRKGAFTLKSDRTRRAWKVSPPMFLGHIIHHVVADPRDRRTILMAASTGHLGPTIFRSTDLGKTWKEATKPPAFQKADEGGKGRSVGRVFWLTPCHVNEPNVWYAGTSPQGLFR
;
A
#
# COMPACT_ATOMS: atom_id res chain seq x y z
N MET A 1 -39.37 5.48 -6.46
CA MET A 1 -38.11 4.74 -6.12
C MET A 1 -37.38 5.52 -5.04
N LYS A 2 -37.33 4.98 -3.82
CA LYS A 2 -36.60 5.59 -2.72
C LYS A 2 -35.13 5.16 -2.85
N SER A 3 -34.27 6.08 -3.21
CA SER A 3 -32.82 5.90 -3.15
C SER A 3 -32.40 5.74 -1.67
N SER A 4 -32.05 4.54 -1.26
CA SER A 4 -31.47 4.30 0.05
C SER A 4 -30.00 4.69 0.03
N THR A 5 -29.74 5.97 0.22
CA THR A 5 -28.39 6.41 0.60
C THR A 5 -28.13 5.92 2.03
N THR A 6 -27.38 4.83 2.14
CA THR A 6 -26.82 4.40 3.43
C THR A 6 -25.96 5.56 3.95
N PRO A 7 -26.24 6.12 5.14
CA PRO A 7 -25.42 7.20 5.66
C PRO A 7 -24.02 6.65 5.90
N VAL A 8 -23.03 7.19 5.20
CA VAL A 8 -21.63 7.03 5.55
C VAL A 8 -21.49 7.49 6.99
N SER A 9 -21.17 6.60 7.90
CA SER A 9 -20.95 6.91 9.31
C SER A 9 -19.87 7.99 9.41
N SER A 10 -20.31 9.24 9.46
CA SER A 10 -19.43 10.41 9.47
C SER A 10 -18.66 10.41 10.81
N GLY A 11 -17.42 10.05 10.76
CA GLY A 11 -16.52 10.21 11.89
C GLY A 11 -15.68 9.00 12.32
N ALA A 12 -15.94 7.80 11.78
CA ALA A 12 -15.05 6.66 12.01
C ALA A 12 -13.67 6.91 11.37
N VAL A 13 -12.62 6.55 12.09
CA VAL A 13 -11.23 6.70 11.65
C VAL A 13 -10.59 5.33 11.51
N THR A 14 -9.88 5.14 10.42
CA THR A 14 -9.01 3.97 10.23
C THR A 14 -7.60 4.45 9.99
N LEU A 15 -6.66 3.98 10.80
CA LEU A 15 -5.23 4.17 10.58
C LEU A 15 -4.65 2.92 9.94
N LEU A 16 -3.84 3.11 8.92
CA LEU A 16 -3.06 2.07 8.26
C LEU A 16 -1.60 2.20 8.72
N ILE A 17 -1.04 1.14 9.28
CA ILE A 17 0.28 1.18 9.91
C ILE A 17 1.16 0.09 9.32
N GLY A 18 2.26 0.49 8.67
CA GLY A 18 3.33 -0.40 8.27
C GLY A 18 4.40 -0.48 9.35
N THR A 19 4.89 -1.66 9.62
CA THR A 19 5.94 -1.94 10.61
C THR A 19 6.97 -2.93 10.09
N ARG A 20 8.03 -3.13 10.85
CA ARG A 20 9.02 -4.18 10.57
C ARG A 20 8.50 -5.61 10.84
N LYS A 21 7.31 -5.75 11.37
CA LYS A 21 6.69 -7.03 11.77
C LYS A 21 5.42 -7.36 10.99
N GLY A 22 5.06 -6.53 10.02
CA GLY A 22 3.81 -6.65 9.28
C GLY A 22 3.04 -5.33 9.26
N ALA A 23 1.82 -5.37 8.75
CA ALA A 23 0.91 -4.23 8.75
C ALA A 23 -0.26 -4.43 9.71
N PHE A 24 -0.80 -3.32 10.20
CA PHE A 24 -1.94 -3.30 11.10
C PHE A 24 -2.94 -2.23 10.66
N THR A 25 -4.20 -2.44 11.01
CA THR A 25 -5.21 -1.39 10.97
C THR A 25 -5.70 -1.10 12.38
N LEU A 26 -5.82 0.18 12.71
CA LEU A 26 -6.45 0.63 13.92
C LEU A 26 -7.74 1.35 13.55
N LYS A 27 -8.85 0.94 14.15
CA LYS A 27 -10.16 1.54 13.92
C LYS A 27 -10.68 2.18 15.19
N SER A 28 -11.23 3.38 15.07
CA SER A 28 -11.90 4.09 16.16
C SER A 28 -13.16 4.74 15.65
N ASP A 29 -14.05 5.05 16.59
CA ASP A 29 -15.21 5.89 16.32
C ASP A 29 -14.81 7.40 16.26
N ARG A 30 -15.81 8.24 16.15
CA ARG A 30 -15.65 9.70 16.13
C ARG A 30 -14.96 10.25 17.40
N THR A 31 -15.15 9.61 18.54
CA THR A 31 -14.61 10.09 19.82
C THR A 31 -13.10 9.85 19.95
N ARG A 32 -12.58 8.86 19.22
CA ARG A 32 -11.16 8.45 19.26
C ARG A 32 -10.66 8.05 20.64
N ARG A 33 -11.57 7.72 21.55
CA ARG A 33 -11.22 7.33 22.92
C ARG A 33 -10.80 5.87 23.04
N ALA A 34 -11.28 5.01 22.13
CA ALA A 34 -10.94 3.61 22.09
C ALA A 34 -10.56 3.20 20.66
N TRP A 35 -9.56 2.34 20.53
CA TRP A 35 -9.04 1.84 19.28
C TRP A 35 -9.07 0.32 19.24
N LYS A 36 -9.60 -0.21 18.16
CA LYS A 36 -9.57 -1.65 17.89
C LYS A 36 -8.43 -1.93 16.90
N VAL A 37 -7.48 -2.75 17.33
CA VAL A 37 -6.34 -3.18 16.50
C VAL A 37 -6.71 -4.45 15.76
N SER A 38 -6.38 -4.52 14.45
CA SER A 38 -6.55 -5.75 13.67
C SER A 38 -5.49 -6.79 14.04
N PRO A 39 -5.72 -8.06 13.73
CA PRO A 39 -4.62 -9.01 13.60
C PRO A 39 -3.56 -8.49 12.61
N PRO A 40 -2.28 -8.88 12.76
CA PRO A 40 -1.24 -8.48 11.82
C PRO A 40 -1.50 -9.06 10.42
N MET A 41 -1.33 -8.22 9.40
CA MET A 41 -1.27 -8.63 8.00
C MET A 41 0.20 -8.80 7.61
N PHE A 42 0.52 -9.81 6.82
CA PHE A 42 1.88 -10.07 6.35
C PHE A 42 2.91 -10.17 7.49
N LEU A 43 2.57 -10.90 8.54
CA LEU A 43 3.46 -11.11 9.68
C LEU A 43 4.82 -11.67 9.22
N GLY A 44 5.90 -11.05 9.71
CA GLY A 44 7.26 -11.39 9.35
C GLY A 44 7.84 -10.61 8.16
N HIS A 45 7.02 -9.83 7.44
CA HIS A 45 7.50 -8.94 6.40
C HIS A 45 7.70 -7.52 6.92
N ILE A 46 8.66 -6.81 6.35
CA ILE A 46 8.84 -5.38 6.62
C ILE A 46 7.88 -4.62 5.70
N ILE A 47 6.98 -3.87 6.29
CA ILE A 47 6.03 -3.03 5.56
C ILE A 47 6.48 -1.58 5.69
N HIS A 48 6.91 -1.01 4.56
CA HIS A 48 7.44 0.35 4.51
C HIS A 48 6.36 1.41 4.39
N HIS A 49 5.29 1.12 3.66
CA HIS A 49 4.19 2.04 3.44
C HIS A 49 2.89 1.29 3.16
N VAL A 50 1.80 1.78 3.72
CA VAL A 50 0.43 1.31 3.45
C VAL A 50 -0.42 2.52 3.16
N VAL A 51 -1.15 2.51 2.06
CA VAL A 51 -1.94 3.65 1.62
C VAL A 51 -3.25 3.21 0.99
N ALA A 52 -4.34 3.85 1.39
CA ALA A 52 -5.66 3.67 0.77
C ALA A 52 -5.81 4.65 -0.40
N ASP A 53 -6.47 4.20 -1.46
CA ASP A 53 -6.82 5.03 -2.60
C ASP A 53 -8.00 5.95 -2.24
N PRO A 54 -7.80 7.26 -2.18
CA PRO A 54 -8.88 8.19 -1.88
C PRO A 54 -9.92 8.30 -3.01
N ARG A 55 -9.57 7.84 -4.23
CA ARG A 55 -10.40 7.93 -5.43
C ARG A 55 -11.54 6.92 -5.39
N ASP A 56 -11.28 5.68 -4.96
CA ASP A 56 -12.28 4.60 -4.89
C ASP A 56 -12.63 4.17 -3.46
N ARG A 57 -11.82 4.56 -2.48
CA ARG A 57 -11.97 4.23 -1.04
C ARG A 57 -12.03 2.72 -0.75
N ARG A 58 -11.52 1.89 -1.66
CA ARG A 58 -11.52 0.43 -1.56
C ARG A 58 -10.16 -0.19 -1.78
N THR A 59 -9.40 0.41 -2.68
CA THR A 59 -8.06 -0.06 -3.03
C THR A 59 -7.06 0.36 -1.95
N ILE A 60 -6.23 -0.58 -1.53
CA ILE A 60 -5.11 -0.35 -0.63
C ILE A 60 -3.86 -0.92 -1.30
N LEU A 61 -2.79 -0.14 -1.33
CA LEU A 61 -1.47 -0.59 -1.73
C LEU A 61 -0.55 -0.68 -0.52
N MET A 62 0.35 -1.65 -0.57
CA MET A 62 1.32 -1.91 0.48
C MET A 62 2.69 -2.15 -0.13
N ALA A 63 3.67 -1.33 0.24
CA ALA A 63 5.07 -1.53 -0.11
C ALA A 63 5.75 -2.39 0.96
N ALA A 64 6.27 -3.53 0.55
CA ALA A 64 6.85 -4.53 1.44
C ALA A 64 8.25 -4.96 0.99
N SER A 65 9.05 -5.39 1.95
CA SER A 65 10.24 -6.20 1.70
C SER A 65 9.99 -7.59 2.25
N THR A 66 10.00 -8.57 1.36
CA THR A 66 9.90 -9.98 1.69
C THR A 66 11.30 -10.59 1.75
N GLY A 67 11.57 -11.42 2.73
CA GLY A 67 12.95 -11.87 3.03
C GLY A 67 13.71 -12.51 1.86
N HIS A 68 13.02 -13.23 0.98
CA HIS A 68 13.65 -13.94 -0.14
C HIS A 68 13.39 -13.30 -1.51
N LEU A 69 12.31 -12.56 -1.67
CA LEU A 69 11.89 -12.00 -2.96
C LEU A 69 12.22 -10.51 -3.11
N GLY A 70 12.76 -9.89 -2.08
CA GLY A 70 13.13 -8.48 -2.09
C GLY A 70 11.94 -7.53 -2.00
N PRO A 71 12.09 -6.29 -2.51
CA PRO A 71 11.04 -5.29 -2.45
C PRO A 71 9.93 -5.60 -3.44
N THR A 72 8.67 -5.48 -2.98
CA THR A 72 7.48 -5.71 -3.79
C THR A 72 6.33 -4.83 -3.36
N ILE A 73 5.24 -4.86 -4.12
CA ILE A 73 4.01 -4.15 -3.83
C ILE A 73 2.86 -5.14 -3.81
N PHE A 74 2.06 -5.09 -2.77
CA PHE A 74 0.79 -5.81 -2.69
C PHE A 74 -0.37 -4.84 -2.90
N ARG A 75 -1.41 -5.31 -3.59
CA ARG A 75 -2.64 -4.58 -3.84
C ARG A 75 -3.83 -5.36 -3.33
N SER A 76 -4.71 -4.67 -2.61
CA SER A 76 -6.06 -5.12 -2.28
C SER A 76 -7.07 -4.21 -2.95
N THR A 77 -8.18 -4.77 -3.42
CA THR A 77 -9.33 -4.02 -3.98
C THR A 77 -10.60 -4.20 -3.16
N ASP A 78 -10.47 -4.77 -1.97
CA ASP A 78 -11.57 -5.15 -1.07
C ASP A 78 -11.33 -4.75 0.38
N LEU A 79 -10.65 -3.62 0.58
CA LEU A 79 -10.32 -3.05 1.89
C LEU A 79 -9.41 -3.95 2.74
N GLY A 80 -8.49 -4.67 2.09
CA GLY A 80 -7.49 -5.48 2.76
C GLY A 80 -7.94 -6.90 3.10
N LYS A 81 -9.06 -7.39 2.56
CA LYS A 81 -9.51 -8.77 2.78
C LYS A 81 -8.68 -9.75 1.97
N THR A 82 -8.41 -9.42 0.70
CA THR A 82 -7.54 -10.21 -0.17
C THR A 82 -6.44 -9.35 -0.76
N TRP A 83 -5.31 -9.97 -1.07
CA TRP A 83 -4.12 -9.30 -1.57
C TRP A 83 -3.54 -10.00 -2.77
N LYS A 84 -3.09 -9.23 -3.75
CA LYS A 84 -2.31 -9.71 -4.90
C LYS A 84 -0.97 -9.02 -4.92
N GLU A 85 0.07 -9.79 -5.16
CA GLU A 85 1.42 -9.26 -5.36
C GLU A 85 1.56 -8.70 -6.78
N ALA A 86 2.35 -7.64 -6.93
CA ALA A 86 2.69 -7.09 -8.23
C ALA A 86 3.51 -8.10 -9.03
N THR A 87 3.07 -8.40 -10.25
CA THR A 87 3.80 -9.30 -11.16
C THR A 87 5.10 -8.67 -11.68
N LYS A 88 5.16 -7.34 -11.72
CA LYS A 88 6.32 -6.55 -12.11
C LYS A 88 6.52 -5.43 -11.10
N PRO A 89 7.21 -5.71 -9.97
CA PRO A 89 7.54 -4.66 -9.02
C PRO A 89 8.50 -3.64 -9.63
N PRO A 90 8.61 -2.44 -9.05
CA PRO A 90 9.55 -1.42 -9.51
C PRO A 90 10.96 -1.99 -9.63
N ALA A 91 11.55 -1.83 -10.80
CA ALA A 91 12.91 -2.27 -11.11
C ALA A 91 13.56 -1.29 -12.08
N PHE A 92 14.85 -1.01 -11.87
CA PHE A 92 15.63 -0.27 -12.83
C PHE A 92 15.90 -1.12 -14.08
N GLN A 93 16.12 -0.45 -15.22
CA GLN A 93 16.59 -1.15 -16.41
C GLN A 93 17.90 -1.88 -16.13
N LYS A 94 18.04 -3.06 -16.70
CA LYS A 94 19.30 -3.79 -16.62
C LYS A 94 20.39 -2.95 -17.29
N ALA A 95 21.57 -2.90 -16.69
CA ALA A 95 22.71 -2.29 -17.34
C ALA A 95 23.09 -3.10 -18.58
N ASP A 96 23.61 -2.41 -19.61
CA ASP A 96 24.19 -3.05 -20.77
C ASP A 96 25.37 -3.95 -20.36
N GLU A 97 25.77 -4.87 -21.23
CA GLU A 97 26.82 -5.84 -20.98
C GLU A 97 28.07 -5.21 -20.34
N GLY A 98 28.40 -5.63 -19.12
CA GLY A 98 29.56 -5.18 -18.36
C GLY A 98 29.32 -4.08 -17.33
N GLY A 99 28.12 -3.47 -17.26
CA GLY A 99 27.78 -2.47 -16.24
C GLY A 99 27.22 -3.08 -14.94
N LYS A 100 27.54 -2.47 -13.79
CA LYS A 100 26.86 -2.78 -12.53
C LYS A 100 25.49 -2.12 -12.56
N GLY A 101 24.46 -2.91 -12.81
CA GLY A 101 23.05 -2.45 -12.78
C GLY A 101 22.65 -1.98 -11.38
N ARG A 102 21.78 -0.97 -11.35
CA ARG A 102 21.13 -0.56 -10.11
C ARG A 102 19.97 -1.52 -9.79
N SER A 103 19.81 -1.86 -8.52
CA SER A 103 18.65 -2.61 -8.05
C SER A 103 17.85 -1.79 -7.05
N VAL A 104 16.53 -1.97 -7.04
CA VAL A 104 15.67 -1.38 -6.01
C VAL A 104 15.89 -2.14 -4.71
N GLY A 105 16.35 -1.44 -3.67
CA GLY A 105 16.52 -2.02 -2.35
C GLY A 105 15.25 -2.01 -1.52
N ARG A 106 14.41 -0.97 -1.73
CA ARG A 106 13.07 -0.88 -1.11
C ARG A 106 12.18 0.10 -1.88
N VAL A 107 10.89 -0.15 -1.82
CA VAL A 107 9.85 0.83 -2.12
C VAL A 107 9.42 1.42 -0.79
N PHE A 108 9.57 2.72 -0.59
CA PHE A 108 9.25 3.36 0.70
C PHE A 108 8.05 4.28 0.64
N TRP A 109 7.59 4.64 -0.55
CA TRP A 109 6.46 5.52 -0.73
C TRP A 109 5.59 5.09 -1.92
N LEU A 110 4.28 5.13 -1.73
CA LEU A 110 3.27 4.90 -2.75
C LEU A 110 2.28 6.05 -2.70
N THR A 111 1.94 6.62 -3.84
CA THR A 111 0.91 7.64 -3.93
C THR A 111 0.05 7.44 -5.17
N PRO A 112 -1.28 7.59 -5.08
CA PRO A 112 -2.15 7.53 -6.24
C PRO A 112 -1.86 8.71 -7.17
N CYS A 113 -2.00 8.48 -8.46
CA CYS A 113 -1.94 9.51 -9.46
C CYS A 113 -3.21 10.38 -9.45
N HIS A 114 -3.32 11.30 -10.39
CA HIS A 114 -4.47 12.19 -10.53
C HIS A 114 -5.79 11.42 -10.65
N VAL A 115 -6.89 12.04 -10.23
CA VAL A 115 -8.24 11.42 -10.24
C VAL A 115 -8.67 10.93 -11.63
N ASN A 116 -8.20 11.57 -12.69
CA ASN A 116 -8.49 11.18 -14.08
C ASN A 116 -7.65 9.99 -14.57
N GLU A 117 -6.72 9.50 -13.77
CA GLU A 117 -5.88 8.35 -14.08
C GLU A 117 -6.12 7.21 -13.06
N PRO A 118 -7.32 6.60 -13.07
CA PRO A 118 -7.62 5.50 -12.17
C PRO A 118 -6.62 4.35 -12.39
N ASN A 119 -6.30 3.64 -11.32
CA ASN A 119 -5.33 2.55 -11.31
C ASN A 119 -3.86 2.93 -11.59
N VAL A 120 -3.55 4.20 -11.78
CA VAL A 120 -2.16 4.67 -11.90
C VAL A 120 -1.66 5.12 -10.53
N TRP A 121 -0.43 4.73 -10.21
CA TRP A 121 0.26 5.01 -8.96
C TRP A 121 1.71 5.38 -9.22
N TYR A 122 2.28 6.14 -8.32
CA TYR A 122 3.71 6.40 -8.28
C TYR A 122 4.34 5.68 -7.09
N ALA A 123 5.52 5.12 -7.33
CA ALA A 123 6.33 4.45 -6.33
C ALA A 123 7.69 5.13 -6.21
N GLY A 124 8.01 5.60 -5.02
CA GLY A 124 9.33 6.12 -4.66
C GLY A 124 10.20 5.02 -4.07
N THR A 125 11.46 4.95 -4.51
CA THR A 125 12.39 3.87 -4.15
C THR A 125 13.71 4.37 -3.56
N SER A 126 14.40 3.46 -2.87
CA SER A 126 15.79 3.60 -2.46
C SER A 126 16.59 2.43 -3.08
N PRO A 127 17.68 2.68 -3.81
CA PRO A 127 18.16 3.98 -4.31
C PRO A 127 17.08 4.78 -5.05
N GLN A 128 17.35 6.09 -5.21
CA GLN A 128 16.37 7.05 -5.74
C GLN A 128 15.83 6.62 -7.10
N GLY A 129 14.54 6.47 -7.17
CA GLY A 129 13.78 6.19 -8.38
C GLY A 129 12.34 6.58 -8.18
N LEU A 130 11.69 6.99 -9.25
CA LEU A 130 10.26 7.23 -9.34
C LEU A 130 9.71 6.36 -10.47
N PHE A 131 8.79 5.48 -10.10
CA PHE A 131 8.15 4.54 -11.03
C PHE A 131 6.66 4.85 -11.13
N ARG A 132 6.12 4.60 -12.30
CA ARG A 132 4.70 4.78 -12.59
C ARG A 132 4.07 3.45 -12.99
#